data_01041a073586320de23865e9e2340acc
#
_entry.id   01041a073586320de23865e9e2340acc
#
_cell.length_a   1.000
_cell.length_b   1.000
_cell.length_c   1.000
_cell.angle_alpha   90.00
_cell.angle_beta   90.00
_cell.angle_gamma   90.00
#
_symmetry.space_group_name_H-M   'P 1'
#
loop_
_entity.id
_entity.type
_entity.pdbx_description
1 polymer ?
#
loop_
_entity_poly.entity_id
_entity_poly.type
_entity_poly.pdbx_seq_one_letter_code
_entity_poly.pdbx_strand_id
1 'polypeptide(L)'
;MEKYVQELRFYHFLKQIPHKKRADYFLMSKLRMRDPSGKYIPILHRMFYVATHSNDSMWLALCLYNLSVDPTMSCRVINSTNGQVIELEKQDCSKLLSDREKTILQLIDMGKTSHEIARELFISKNTVSRHRQNILEKLQVKNSIEACRIAKELKLLF
;
A
#
# COMPACT_ATOMS: atom_id res chain seq x y z
N MET A 1 -3.18 5.48 9.68
CA MET A 1 -3.41 5.54 8.23
C MET A 1 -2.09 5.65 7.46
N GLU A 2 -1.31 6.67 7.72
CA GLU A 2 -0.03 6.95 7.06
C GLU A 2 0.93 5.74 6.99
N LYS A 3 1.11 5.02 8.10
CA LYS A 3 1.92 3.79 8.17
C LYS A 3 1.50 2.77 7.10
N TYR A 4 0.22 2.46 7.03
CA TYR A 4 -0.32 1.47 6.10
C TYR A 4 -0.06 1.83 4.62
N VAL A 5 -0.27 3.08 4.27
CA VAL A 5 -0.02 3.59 2.90
C VAL A 5 1.47 3.47 2.53
N GLN A 6 2.36 3.78 3.48
CA GLN A 6 3.81 3.66 3.27
C GLN A 6 4.24 2.19 3.11
N GLU A 7 3.71 1.29 3.94
CA GLU A 7 3.96 -0.16 3.85
C GLU A 7 3.43 -0.74 2.53
N LEU A 8 2.24 -0.31 2.09
CA LEU A 8 1.66 -0.73 0.82
C LEU A 8 2.51 -0.28 -0.39
N ARG A 9 2.99 0.98 -0.38
CA ARG A 9 3.91 1.49 -1.41
C ARG A 9 5.21 0.68 -1.43
N PHE A 10 5.77 0.38 -0.27
CA PHE A 10 6.98 -0.44 -0.16
C PHE A 10 6.75 -1.85 -0.68
N TYR A 11 5.62 -2.48 -0.36
CA TYR A 11 5.24 -3.78 -0.88
C TYR A 11 5.18 -3.77 -2.43
N HIS A 12 4.56 -2.76 -3.02
CA HIS A 12 4.50 -2.64 -4.48
C HIS A 12 5.85 -2.35 -5.11
N PHE A 13 6.70 -1.56 -4.45
CA PHE A 13 8.09 -1.39 -4.85
C PHE A 13 8.83 -2.74 -4.88
N LEU A 14 8.72 -3.53 -3.83
CA LEU A 14 9.36 -4.85 -3.75
C LEU A 14 8.89 -5.82 -4.83
N LYS A 15 7.63 -5.73 -5.28
CA LYS A 15 7.13 -6.55 -6.39
C LYS A 15 7.85 -6.29 -7.73
N GLN A 16 8.40 -5.10 -7.92
CA GLN A 16 9.18 -4.74 -9.10
C GLN A 16 10.64 -5.24 -9.01
N ILE A 17 11.07 -5.66 -7.82
CA ILE A 17 12.43 -6.14 -7.55
C ILE A 17 12.47 -7.67 -7.66
N PRO A 18 13.50 -8.24 -8.33
CA PRO A 18 13.70 -9.70 -8.36
C PRO A 18 13.74 -10.29 -6.95
N HIS A 19 13.10 -11.44 -6.75
CA HIS A 19 12.92 -12.09 -5.44
C HIS A 19 14.21 -12.14 -4.60
N LYS A 20 15.31 -12.56 -5.22
CA LYS A 20 16.63 -12.73 -4.55
C LYS A 20 17.23 -11.42 -4.02
N LYS A 21 16.75 -10.26 -4.54
CA LYS A 21 17.26 -8.93 -4.16
C LYS A 21 16.33 -8.16 -3.23
N ARG A 22 15.14 -8.68 -2.93
CA ARG A 22 14.16 -7.97 -2.09
C ARG A 22 14.65 -7.76 -0.66
N ALA A 23 15.38 -8.72 -0.12
CA ALA A 23 15.99 -8.63 1.22
C ALA A 23 17.05 -7.52 1.36
N ASP A 24 17.57 -7.02 0.24
CA ASP A 24 18.53 -5.91 0.24
C ASP A 24 17.87 -4.56 0.54
N TYR A 25 16.54 -4.49 0.49
CA TYR A 25 15.80 -3.25 0.66
C TYR A 25 15.02 -3.21 1.96
N PHE A 26 15.02 -2.06 2.62
CA PHE A 26 14.15 -1.81 3.76
C PHE A 26 13.51 -0.43 3.67
N LEU A 27 12.29 -0.34 4.21
CA LEU A 27 11.58 0.91 4.38
C LEU A 27 12.08 1.62 5.63
N MET A 28 12.30 2.93 5.53
CA MET A 28 12.53 3.80 6.67
C MET A 28 11.55 4.97 6.60
N SER A 29 10.77 5.15 7.65
CA SER A 29 9.75 6.20 7.71
C SER A 29 9.58 6.77 9.10
N LYS A 30 9.09 8.00 9.18
CA LYS A 30 8.72 8.65 10.41
C LYS A 30 7.23 8.44 10.66
N LEU A 31 6.90 8.01 11.86
CA LEU A 31 5.53 7.85 12.33
C LEU A 31 5.33 8.62 13.64
N ARG A 32 4.08 8.78 14.03
CA ARG A 32 3.71 9.28 15.36
C ARG A 32 3.06 8.16 16.14
N MET A 33 3.62 7.83 17.29
CA MET A 33 3.07 6.86 18.21
C MET A 33 2.56 7.55 19.47
N ARG A 34 1.45 7.08 19.98
CA ARG A 34 0.87 7.60 21.23
C ARG A 34 1.56 6.93 22.41
N ASP A 35 2.10 7.73 23.31
CA ASP A 35 2.69 7.24 24.56
C ASP A 35 1.60 6.91 25.62
N PRO A 36 1.96 6.30 26.75
CA PRO A 36 1.00 5.99 27.82
C PRO A 36 0.28 7.20 28.40
N SER A 37 0.86 8.39 28.30
CA SER A 37 0.23 9.66 28.75
C SER A 37 -0.79 10.20 27.73
N GLY A 38 -0.85 9.60 26.53
CA GLY A 38 -1.73 10.03 25.45
C GLY A 38 -1.09 11.05 24.50
N LYS A 39 0.16 11.44 24.70
CA LYS A 39 0.91 12.39 23.86
C LYS A 39 1.48 11.67 22.64
N TYR A 40 1.46 12.32 21.48
CA TYR A 40 2.10 11.80 20.27
C TYR A 40 3.59 12.13 20.24
N ILE A 41 4.41 11.10 20.15
CA ILE A 41 5.86 11.18 20.02
C ILE A 41 6.31 10.71 18.62
N PRO A 42 7.32 11.36 18.04
CA PRO A 42 7.88 10.92 16.75
C PRO A 42 8.71 9.65 16.97
N ILE A 43 8.50 8.68 16.10
CA ILE A 43 9.28 7.44 16.06
C ILE A 43 9.82 7.20 14.66
N LEU A 44 10.99 6.57 14.60
CA LEU A 44 11.57 6.02 13.40
C LEU A 44 11.05 4.59 13.26
N HIS A 45 10.38 4.32 12.15
CA HIS A 45 9.95 2.99 11.75
C HIS A 45 10.85 2.47 10.64
N ARG A 46 11.37 1.28 10.81
CA ARG A 46 12.12 0.51 9.80
C ARG A 46 11.41 -0.81 9.56
N MET A 47 11.12 -1.12 8.30
CA MET A 47 10.47 -2.37 7.91
C MET A 47 11.36 -3.13 6.94
N PHE A 48 11.72 -4.34 7.32
CA PHE A 48 12.54 -5.26 6.56
C PHE A 48 11.65 -6.36 5.98
N TYR A 49 11.85 -6.65 4.70
CA TYR A 49 11.27 -7.81 4.05
C TYR A 49 12.01 -9.07 4.49
N VAL A 50 11.27 -10.10 4.90
CA VAL A 50 11.86 -11.38 5.37
C VAL A 50 11.46 -12.53 4.47
N ALA A 51 10.17 -12.73 4.20
CA ALA A 51 9.69 -13.86 3.40
C ALA A 51 8.37 -13.58 2.69
N THR A 52 8.14 -14.32 1.59
CA THR A 52 6.85 -14.36 0.87
C THR A 52 6.25 -15.75 0.86
N HIS A 53 4.95 -15.82 0.64
CA HIS A 53 4.27 -17.02 0.23
C HIS A 53 4.62 -17.41 -1.22
N SER A 54 4.25 -18.62 -1.63
CA SER A 54 4.41 -19.12 -3.00
C SER A 54 3.66 -18.29 -4.06
N ASN A 55 2.59 -17.59 -3.67
CA ASN A 55 1.83 -16.66 -4.52
C ASN A 55 2.40 -15.25 -4.57
N ASP A 56 3.63 -15.03 -4.11
CA ASP A 56 4.33 -13.73 -4.05
C ASP A 56 3.71 -12.69 -3.10
N SER A 57 2.74 -13.06 -2.27
CA SER A 57 2.28 -12.19 -1.18
C SER A 57 3.30 -12.15 -0.05
N MET A 58 3.45 -10.99 0.60
CA MET A 58 4.33 -10.86 1.75
C MET A 58 3.80 -11.69 2.92
N TRP A 59 4.64 -12.60 3.44
CA TRP A 59 4.29 -13.42 4.58
C TRP A 59 4.86 -12.89 5.89
N LEU A 60 6.12 -12.46 5.87
CA LEU A 60 6.82 -12.01 7.06
C LEU A 60 7.59 -10.73 6.79
N ALA A 61 7.37 -9.74 7.64
CA ALA A 61 8.15 -8.51 7.70
C ALA A 61 8.56 -8.24 9.16
N LEU A 62 9.80 -7.79 9.34
CA LEU A 62 10.30 -7.33 10.63
C LEU A 62 10.16 -5.82 10.72
N CYS A 63 9.48 -5.32 11.75
CA CYS A 63 9.34 -3.89 12.00
C CYS A 63 10.12 -3.50 13.26
N LEU A 64 11.00 -2.50 13.12
CA LEU A 64 11.74 -1.91 14.24
C LEU A 64 11.25 -0.49 14.48
N TYR A 65 11.08 -0.13 15.73
CA TYR A 65 10.64 1.19 16.17
C TYR A 65 11.64 1.79 17.14
N ASN A 66 12.11 2.99 16.84
CA ASN A 66 13.02 3.75 17.69
C ASN A 66 12.49 5.17 17.88
N LEU A 67 12.83 5.83 18.98
CA LEU A 67 12.59 7.26 19.11
C LEU A 67 13.33 8.00 17.98
N SER A 68 12.64 8.93 17.33
CA SER A 68 13.24 9.76 16.27
C SER A 68 13.58 11.14 16.80
N VAL A 69 14.81 11.57 16.53
CA VAL A 69 15.29 12.92 16.82
C VAL A 69 15.31 13.84 15.60
N ASP A 70 15.15 13.26 14.38
CA ASP A 70 15.13 14.03 13.14
C ASP A 70 13.70 14.34 12.68
N PRO A 71 13.26 15.61 12.75
CA PRO A 71 11.93 16.01 12.32
C PRO A 71 11.76 16.05 10.80
N THR A 72 12.86 16.03 10.02
CA THR A 72 12.84 16.28 8.55
C THR A 72 12.79 15.00 7.72
N MET A 73 12.87 13.84 8.35
CA MET A 73 12.94 12.56 7.64
C MET A 73 11.66 12.26 6.86
N SER A 74 11.80 12.06 5.55
CA SER A 74 10.74 11.57 4.64
C SER A 74 10.68 10.04 4.61
N CYS A 75 9.62 9.48 4.02
CA CYS A 75 9.49 8.06 3.78
C CYS A 75 10.44 7.61 2.65
N ARG A 76 11.39 6.71 2.95
CA ARG A 76 12.47 6.29 2.05
C ARG A 76 12.61 4.78 2.04
N VAL A 77 12.98 4.25 0.87
CA VAL A 77 13.51 2.90 0.74
C VAL A 77 15.02 2.97 0.62
N ILE A 78 15.71 2.15 1.37
CA ILE A 78 17.17 2.10 1.39
C ILE A 78 17.61 0.73 0.93
N ASN A 79 18.58 0.70 0.00
CA ASN A 79 19.28 -0.52 -0.36
C ASN A 79 20.47 -0.69 0.60
N SER A 80 20.46 -1.75 1.39
CA SER A 80 21.46 -2.02 2.43
C SER A 80 22.83 -2.41 1.86
N THR A 81 22.88 -2.87 0.59
CA THR A 81 24.12 -3.32 -0.05
C THR A 81 24.95 -2.18 -0.61
N ASN A 82 24.30 -1.15 -1.16
CA ASN A 82 25.00 -0.04 -1.83
C ASN A 82 24.67 1.35 -1.28
N GLY A 83 23.81 1.43 -0.28
CA GLY A 83 23.41 2.69 0.35
C GLY A 83 22.46 3.57 -0.50
N GLN A 84 21.98 3.08 -1.64
CA GLN A 84 21.05 3.83 -2.49
C GLN A 84 19.77 4.17 -1.73
N VAL A 85 19.37 5.45 -1.79
CA VAL A 85 18.15 5.97 -1.16
C VAL A 85 17.12 6.30 -2.24
N ILE A 86 15.91 5.78 -2.09
CA ILE A 86 14.78 6.00 -2.99
C ILE A 86 13.64 6.62 -2.19
N GLU A 87 13.19 7.82 -2.59
CA GLU A 87 12.04 8.47 -1.94
C GLU A 87 10.74 7.82 -2.40
N LEU A 88 10.06 7.17 -1.47
CA LEU A 88 8.88 6.37 -1.76
C LEU A 88 7.63 7.22 -2.06
N GLU A 89 7.55 8.43 -1.50
CA GLU A 89 6.43 9.35 -1.72
C GLU A 89 6.33 9.86 -3.16
N LYS A 90 7.47 9.88 -3.87
CA LYS A 90 7.54 10.28 -5.28
C LYS A 90 7.22 9.15 -6.25
N GLN A 91 7.03 7.93 -5.76
CA GLN A 91 6.66 6.81 -6.63
C GLN A 91 5.23 6.95 -7.11
N ASP A 92 5.08 6.84 -8.41
CA ASP A 92 3.78 6.87 -9.08
C ASP A 92 3.00 5.59 -8.77
N CYS A 93 1.97 5.72 -7.92
CA CYS A 93 1.02 4.65 -7.63
C CYS A 93 -0.08 4.50 -8.70
N SER A 94 -0.07 5.32 -9.76
CA SER A 94 -1.14 5.34 -10.77
C SER A 94 -1.34 3.99 -11.46
N LYS A 95 -0.28 3.19 -11.56
CA LYS A 95 -0.30 1.85 -12.18
C LYS A 95 -0.73 0.71 -11.25
N LEU A 96 -1.02 1.01 -10.00
CA LEU A 96 -1.42 0.00 -9.00
C LEU A 96 -2.73 -0.70 -9.38
N LEU A 97 -3.68 0.09 -9.85
CA LEU A 97 -4.95 -0.37 -10.38
C LEU A 97 -5.01 -0.10 -11.88
N SER A 98 -5.56 -1.04 -12.65
CA SER A 98 -5.88 -0.81 -14.06
C SER A 98 -7.00 0.24 -14.18
N ASP A 99 -7.14 0.87 -15.34
CA ASP A 99 -8.19 1.87 -15.56
C ASP A 99 -9.59 1.28 -15.34
N ARG A 100 -9.78 0.00 -15.68
CA ARG A 100 -11.04 -0.70 -15.41
C ARG A 100 -11.30 -0.88 -13.93
N GLU A 101 -10.28 -1.21 -13.14
CA GLU A 101 -10.38 -1.33 -11.69
C GLU A 101 -10.64 0.02 -11.02
N LYS A 102 -10.02 1.10 -11.49
CA LYS A 102 -10.29 2.46 -11.01
C LYS A 102 -11.75 2.85 -11.27
N THR A 103 -12.25 2.63 -12.50
CA THR A 103 -13.65 2.90 -12.85
C THR A 103 -14.63 2.13 -11.95
N ILE A 104 -14.38 0.84 -11.74
CA ILE A 104 -15.22 0.02 -10.86
C ILE A 104 -15.16 0.51 -9.42
N LEU A 105 -13.98 0.87 -8.93
CA LEU A 105 -13.82 1.37 -7.57
C LEU A 105 -14.49 2.74 -7.37
N GLN A 106 -14.48 3.62 -8.37
CA GLN A 106 -15.24 4.87 -8.36
C GLN A 106 -16.74 4.63 -8.24
N LEU A 107 -17.29 3.69 -9.01
CA LEU A 107 -18.70 3.34 -8.93
C LEU A 107 -19.08 2.72 -7.57
N ILE A 108 -18.18 1.94 -6.98
CA ILE A 108 -18.34 1.44 -5.61
C ILE A 108 -18.36 2.60 -4.60
N ASP A 109 -17.46 3.55 -4.75
CA ASP A 109 -17.39 4.75 -3.87
C ASP A 109 -18.65 5.62 -3.97
N MET A 110 -19.31 5.63 -5.13
CA MET A 110 -20.63 6.25 -5.35
C MET A 110 -21.80 5.42 -4.80
N GLY A 111 -21.53 4.29 -4.13
CA GLY A 111 -22.55 3.43 -3.53
C GLY A 111 -23.22 2.45 -4.50
N LYS A 112 -22.72 2.29 -5.73
CA LYS A 112 -23.28 1.35 -6.72
C LYS A 112 -23.08 -0.10 -6.29
N THR A 113 -24.12 -0.89 -6.45
CA THR A 113 -24.09 -2.35 -6.27
C THR A 113 -23.38 -3.03 -7.44
N SER A 114 -22.91 -4.28 -7.24
CA SER A 114 -22.29 -5.05 -8.34
C SER A 114 -23.22 -5.26 -9.53
N HIS A 115 -24.54 -5.28 -9.31
CA HIS A 115 -25.53 -5.40 -10.38
C HIS A 115 -25.64 -4.11 -11.22
N GLU A 116 -25.70 -2.96 -10.58
CA GLU A 116 -25.72 -1.65 -11.24
C GLU A 116 -24.44 -1.40 -12.02
N ILE A 117 -23.28 -1.71 -11.42
CA ILE A 117 -21.97 -1.62 -12.08
C ILE A 117 -21.92 -2.51 -13.33
N ALA A 118 -22.41 -3.75 -13.23
CA ALA A 118 -22.44 -4.69 -14.35
C ALA A 118 -23.27 -4.15 -15.52
N ARG A 119 -24.45 -3.55 -15.21
CA ARG A 119 -25.32 -2.91 -16.21
C ARG A 119 -24.68 -1.68 -16.84
N GLU A 120 -24.12 -0.79 -16.02
CA GLU A 120 -23.52 0.47 -16.47
C GLU A 120 -22.29 0.25 -17.36
N LEU A 121 -21.50 -0.77 -17.02
CA LEU A 121 -20.27 -1.08 -17.74
C LEU A 121 -20.42 -2.15 -18.84
N PHE A 122 -21.66 -2.65 -19.07
CA PHE A 122 -21.98 -3.69 -20.04
C PHE A 122 -21.14 -4.98 -19.87
N ILE A 123 -20.95 -5.42 -18.62
CA ILE A 123 -20.22 -6.65 -18.28
C ILE A 123 -21.03 -7.54 -17.34
N SER A 124 -20.60 -8.81 -17.17
CA SER A 124 -21.29 -9.71 -16.24
C SER A 124 -21.04 -9.34 -14.77
N LYS A 125 -22.00 -9.67 -13.89
CA LYS A 125 -21.83 -9.54 -12.43
C LYS A 125 -20.59 -10.30 -11.93
N ASN A 126 -20.30 -11.45 -12.51
CA ASN A 126 -19.13 -12.25 -12.17
C ASN A 126 -17.82 -11.51 -12.51
N THR A 127 -17.80 -10.81 -13.65
CA THR A 127 -16.66 -9.97 -14.05
C THR A 127 -16.44 -8.84 -13.05
N VAL A 128 -17.52 -8.17 -12.59
CA VAL A 128 -17.42 -7.14 -11.54
C VAL A 128 -16.87 -7.75 -10.24
N SER A 129 -17.38 -8.91 -9.83
CA SER A 129 -16.90 -9.59 -8.61
C SER A 129 -15.42 -9.92 -8.69
N ARG A 130 -14.94 -10.40 -9.84
CA ARG A 130 -13.52 -10.68 -10.07
C ARG A 130 -12.66 -9.41 -9.97
N HIS A 131 -13.09 -8.30 -10.58
CA HIS A 131 -12.38 -7.03 -10.44
C HIS A 131 -12.37 -6.54 -8.99
N ARG A 132 -13.47 -6.68 -8.24
CA ARG A 132 -13.49 -6.34 -6.80
C ARG A 132 -12.47 -7.15 -6.01
N GLN A 133 -12.37 -8.46 -6.23
CA GLN A 133 -11.35 -9.30 -5.59
C GLN A 133 -9.93 -8.82 -5.93
N ASN A 134 -9.66 -8.58 -7.21
CA ASN A 134 -8.35 -8.09 -7.65
C ASN A 134 -7.99 -6.75 -6.99
N ILE A 135 -8.97 -5.83 -6.86
CA ILE A 135 -8.77 -4.54 -6.17
C ILE A 135 -8.41 -4.77 -4.69
N LEU A 136 -9.15 -5.62 -3.99
CA LEU A 136 -8.88 -5.93 -2.58
C LEU A 136 -7.49 -6.53 -2.38
N GLU A 137 -7.10 -7.46 -3.25
CA GLU A 137 -5.76 -8.08 -3.23
C GLU A 137 -4.66 -7.07 -3.53
N LYS A 138 -4.83 -6.23 -4.55
CA LYS A 138 -3.83 -5.21 -4.92
C LYS A 138 -3.65 -4.14 -3.85
N LEU A 139 -4.74 -3.73 -3.20
CA LEU A 139 -4.73 -2.76 -2.11
C LEU A 139 -4.49 -3.41 -0.75
N GLN A 140 -4.38 -4.75 -0.67
CA GLN A 140 -4.15 -5.51 0.57
C GLN A 140 -5.19 -5.20 1.66
N VAL A 141 -6.45 -5.05 1.27
CA VAL A 141 -7.58 -4.71 2.17
C VAL A 141 -8.64 -5.81 2.17
N LYS A 142 -9.48 -5.83 3.20
CA LYS A 142 -10.48 -6.89 3.39
C LYS A 142 -11.85 -6.56 2.81
N ASN A 143 -12.15 -5.28 2.57
CA ASN A 143 -13.46 -4.84 2.11
C ASN A 143 -13.38 -3.61 1.21
N SER A 144 -14.48 -3.33 0.51
CA SER A 144 -14.55 -2.23 -0.46
C SER A 144 -14.49 -0.84 0.17
N ILE A 145 -14.96 -0.68 1.41
CA ILE A 145 -14.90 0.62 2.12
C ILE A 145 -13.44 1.00 2.37
N GLU A 146 -12.66 0.04 2.87
CA GLU A 146 -11.21 0.23 3.04
C GLU A 146 -10.52 0.47 1.70
N ALA A 147 -10.92 -0.26 0.64
CA ALA A 147 -10.36 -0.07 -0.70
C ALA A 147 -10.56 1.37 -1.20
N CYS A 148 -11.77 1.91 -1.10
CA CYS A 148 -12.06 3.30 -1.49
C CYS A 148 -11.23 4.29 -0.68
N ARG A 149 -11.15 4.10 0.65
CA ARG A 149 -10.37 4.97 1.54
C ARG A 149 -8.88 4.99 1.17
N ILE A 150 -8.27 3.80 0.99
CA ILE A 150 -6.85 3.69 0.63
C ILE A 150 -6.59 4.26 -0.77
N ALA A 151 -7.48 4.02 -1.72
CA ALA A 151 -7.34 4.55 -3.08
C ALA A 151 -7.39 6.10 -3.11
N LYS A 152 -8.19 6.73 -2.25
CA LYS A 152 -8.19 8.21 -2.08
C LYS A 152 -6.86 8.70 -1.49
N GLU A 153 -6.34 8.03 -0.47
CA GLU A 153 -5.04 8.36 0.14
C GLU A 153 -3.87 8.21 -0.86
N LEU A 154 -3.97 7.24 -1.77
CA LEU A 154 -3.00 7.01 -2.84
C LEU A 154 -3.23 7.92 -4.05
N LYS A 155 -4.26 8.78 -4.04
CA LYS A 155 -4.68 9.62 -5.17
C LYS A 155 -4.99 8.82 -6.45
N LEU A 156 -5.54 7.63 -6.28
CA LEU A 156 -6.01 6.76 -7.37
C LEU A 156 -7.47 7.04 -7.74
N LEU A 157 -8.23 7.64 -6.83
CA LEU A 157 -9.59 8.15 -7.01
C LEU A 157 -9.59 9.66 -6.78
N PHE A 158 -10.44 10.35 -7.53
CA PHE A 158 -10.68 11.80 -7.43
C PHE A 158 -12.00 12.07 -6.71
#